data_0f44aaa1f67afbd1a422146416f0838b
#
_entry.id   0f44aaa1f67afbd1a422146416f0838b
#
_cell.length_a   1.000
_cell.length_b   1.000
_cell.length_c   1.000
_cell.angle_alpha   90.00
_cell.angle_beta   90.00
_cell.angle_gamma   90.00
#
_symmetry.space_group_name_H-M   'P 1'
#
loop_
_entity.id
_entity.type
_entity.pdbx_description
1 polymer ?
#
loop_
_entity_poly.entity_id
_entity_poly.type
_entity_poly.pdbx_seq_one_letter_code
_entity_poly.pdbx_strand_id
1 'polypeptide(L)'
;AYQMLFQNRKTIKTYECLAPLAPEQHPQYGTIVRIDRHQPFPAIRASHICKDRGRLQAYEIPETINAQTLIERGSTVRCIDGKAYVNYVLHPKTGKTHQLRVHMNSLGLPILGDDFYPNIVQRSYDDFSQPLELVARELRFDDPVTGEPRTFVSKVPLG
;
A
#
# COMPACT_ATOMS: atom_id res chain seq x y z
N ALA A 1 -17.62 9.38 -15.49
CA ALA A 1 -16.70 10.51 -15.47
C ALA A 1 -15.55 10.30 -14.49
N TYR A 2 -15.85 10.07 -13.20
CA TYR A 2 -14.80 9.81 -12.20
C TYR A 2 -14.04 8.52 -12.51
N GLN A 3 -14.73 7.49 -12.97
CA GLN A 3 -14.11 6.22 -13.35
C GLN A 3 -13.08 6.42 -14.47
N MET A 4 -13.37 7.27 -15.45
CA MET A 4 -12.43 7.57 -16.53
C MET A 4 -11.18 8.30 -16.01
N LEU A 5 -11.31 9.20 -15.03
CA LEU A 5 -10.17 9.87 -14.43
C LEU A 5 -9.22 8.87 -13.77
N PHE A 6 -9.76 7.89 -13.04
CA PHE A 6 -8.95 6.83 -12.44
C PHE A 6 -8.23 6.00 -13.50
N GLN A 7 -8.92 5.62 -14.57
CA GLN A 7 -8.34 4.84 -15.65
C GLN A 7 -7.24 5.61 -16.40
N ASN A 8 -7.41 6.91 -16.58
CA ASN A 8 -6.44 7.76 -17.26
C ASN A 8 -5.31 8.24 -16.37
N ARG A 9 -5.24 7.75 -15.13
CA ARG A 9 -4.20 8.09 -14.16
C ARG A 9 -4.08 9.59 -13.86
N LYS A 10 -5.16 10.34 -14.04
CA LYS A 10 -5.23 11.76 -13.67
C LYS A 10 -5.50 11.97 -12.19
N THR A 11 -5.77 10.88 -11.48
CA THR A 11 -6.04 10.90 -10.05
C THR A 11 -4.78 10.57 -9.28
N ILE A 12 -4.44 11.40 -8.30
CA ILE A 12 -3.32 11.18 -7.40
C ILE A 12 -3.88 10.69 -6.07
N LYS A 13 -3.39 9.55 -5.62
CA LYS A 13 -3.80 8.91 -4.35
C LYS A 13 -2.59 8.78 -3.46
N THR A 14 -2.77 9.12 -2.19
CA THR A 14 -1.74 8.94 -1.16
C THR A 14 -2.34 8.19 0.00
N TYR A 15 -1.64 7.13 0.44
CA TYR A 15 -2.03 6.30 1.57
C TYR A 15 -0.93 6.33 2.63
N GLU A 16 -1.30 6.03 3.85
CA GLU A 16 -0.35 5.85 4.94
C GLU A 16 -0.67 4.57 5.68
N CYS A 17 0.38 3.86 6.10
CA CYS A 17 0.22 2.62 6.86
C CYS A 17 1.26 2.51 7.95
N LEU A 18 1.00 1.60 8.91
CA LEU A 18 2.01 1.14 9.86
C LEU A 18 2.48 -0.25 9.45
N ALA A 19 3.78 -0.44 9.41
CA ALA A 19 4.40 -1.72 9.10
C ALA A 19 5.72 -1.85 9.84
N PRO A 20 6.28 -3.07 9.93
CA PRO A 20 7.53 -3.27 10.66
C PRO A 20 8.66 -2.38 10.16
N LEU A 21 9.52 -1.94 11.08
CA LEU A 21 10.71 -1.18 10.73
C LEU A 21 11.74 -2.07 10.03
N ALA A 22 11.85 -3.32 10.46
CA ALA A 22 12.80 -4.31 9.94
C ALA A 22 12.30 -5.72 10.26
N PRO A 23 12.76 -6.76 9.55
CA PRO A 23 13.66 -6.72 8.40
C PRO A 23 12.93 -6.48 7.08
N GLU A 24 13.62 -5.85 6.17
CA GLU A 24 13.21 -5.78 4.78
C GLU A 24 13.68 -7.04 4.06
N GLN A 25 12.86 -7.60 3.19
CA GLN A 25 13.20 -8.79 2.39
C GLN A 25 13.22 -8.42 0.91
N HIS A 26 14.01 -9.18 0.15
CA HIS A 26 14.02 -9.05 -1.29
C HIS A 26 12.81 -9.81 -1.87
N PRO A 27 11.95 -9.18 -2.68
CA PRO A 27 10.79 -9.86 -3.24
C PRO A 27 11.19 -10.92 -4.27
N GLN A 28 10.38 -11.96 -4.38
CA GLN A 28 10.60 -13.06 -5.32
C GLN A 28 10.37 -12.62 -6.77
N TYR A 29 9.36 -11.81 -7.02
CA TYR A 29 8.98 -11.36 -8.35
C TYR A 29 8.94 -9.83 -8.42
N GLY A 30 9.14 -9.32 -9.65
CA GLY A 30 9.10 -7.88 -9.87
C GLY A 30 10.40 -7.21 -9.48
N THR A 31 10.34 -5.89 -9.35
CA THR A 31 11.52 -5.05 -9.09
C THR A 31 11.29 -4.12 -7.92
N ILE A 32 12.39 -3.72 -7.30
CA ILE A 32 12.41 -2.60 -6.38
C ILE A 32 13.56 -1.67 -6.82
N VAL A 33 13.25 -0.41 -7.05
CA VAL A 33 14.22 0.60 -7.47
C VAL A 33 14.30 1.66 -6.39
N ARG A 34 15.47 1.77 -5.77
CA ARG A 34 15.71 2.79 -4.75
C ARG A 34 16.01 4.12 -5.40
N ILE A 35 15.36 5.18 -4.91
CA ILE A 35 15.59 6.55 -5.39
C ILE A 35 16.98 7.02 -4.94
N ASP A 36 17.33 6.77 -3.67
CA ASP A 36 18.65 6.98 -3.13
C ASP A 36 19.26 5.60 -2.85
N ARG A 37 20.34 5.25 -3.56
CA ARG A 37 20.98 3.94 -3.40
C ARG A 37 21.57 3.70 -2.01
N HIS A 38 21.73 4.74 -1.20
CA HIS A 38 22.26 4.64 0.17
C HIS A 38 21.16 4.44 1.21
N GLN A 39 19.91 4.52 0.81
CA GLN A 39 18.75 4.38 1.69
C GLN A 39 17.79 3.35 1.12
N PRO A 40 17.14 2.53 1.98
CA PRO A 40 16.16 1.56 1.49
C PRO A 40 14.91 2.24 0.92
N PHE A 41 14.58 3.42 1.42
CA PHE A 41 13.42 4.20 0.98
C PHE A 41 13.83 5.67 0.80
N PRO A 42 13.16 6.42 -0.10
CA PRO A 42 12.04 6.00 -0.95
C PRO A 42 12.45 4.99 -2.02
N ALA A 43 11.49 4.14 -2.40
CA ALA A 43 11.71 3.12 -3.42
C ALA A 43 10.44 2.92 -4.25
N ILE A 44 10.62 2.53 -5.52
CA ILE A 44 9.52 2.16 -6.40
C ILE A 44 9.45 0.64 -6.45
N ARG A 45 8.34 0.09 -5.95
CA ARG A 45 8.04 -1.33 -6.03
C ARG A 45 7.14 -1.59 -7.23
N ALA A 46 7.54 -2.52 -8.08
CA ALA A 46 6.81 -2.85 -9.29
C ALA A 46 6.72 -4.35 -9.48
N SER A 47 5.55 -4.85 -9.86
CA SER A 47 5.32 -6.27 -10.09
C SER A 47 4.07 -6.50 -10.91
N HIS A 48 3.81 -7.76 -11.26
CA HIS A 48 2.54 -8.17 -11.85
C HIS A 48 1.67 -8.79 -10.78
N ILE A 49 0.55 -8.15 -10.48
CA ILE A 49 -0.40 -8.60 -9.46
C ILE A 49 -1.62 -9.20 -10.14
N CYS A 50 -2.00 -10.40 -9.70
CA CYS A 50 -3.20 -11.11 -10.14
C CYS A 50 -4.15 -11.34 -8.97
N LYS A 51 -5.44 -11.48 -9.29
CA LYS A 51 -6.45 -11.85 -8.32
C LYS A 51 -7.39 -12.86 -8.96
N ASP A 52 -7.40 -14.06 -8.42
CA ASP A 52 -8.31 -15.10 -8.90
C ASP A 52 -9.70 -14.91 -8.33
N ARG A 53 -10.70 -15.23 -9.15
CA ARG A 53 -12.10 -15.16 -8.73
C ARG A 53 -12.34 -16.13 -7.58
N GLY A 54 -12.99 -15.64 -6.52
CA GLY A 54 -13.32 -16.44 -5.34
C GLY A 54 -12.20 -16.61 -4.33
N ARG A 55 -11.00 -16.08 -4.59
CA ARG A 55 -9.90 -16.07 -3.63
C ARG A 55 -9.81 -14.73 -2.93
N LEU A 56 -9.47 -14.75 -1.63
CA LEU A 56 -9.34 -13.52 -0.84
C LEU A 56 -8.05 -12.76 -1.14
N GLN A 57 -6.96 -13.48 -1.41
CA GLN A 57 -5.66 -12.88 -1.65
C GLN A 57 -5.43 -12.61 -3.13
N ALA A 58 -4.85 -11.44 -3.43
CA ALA A 58 -4.13 -11.23 -4.67
C ALA A 58 -2.70 -11.76 -4.52
N TYR A 59 -1.99 -11.97 -5.61
CA TYR A 59 -0.65 -12.54 -5.60
C TYR A 59 0.18 -12.03 -6.78
N GLU A 60 1.49 -12.18 -6.66
CA GLU A 60 2.44 -11.75 -7.69
C GLU A 60 2.89 -12.92 -8.55
N ILE A 61 3.13 -12.65 -9.82
CA ILE A 61 3.65 -13.62 -10.79
C ILE A 61 4.78 -12.99 -11.62
N PRO A 62 5.64 -13.83 -12.27
CA PRO A 62 6.76 -13.33 -13.09
C PRO A 62 6.28 -12.92 -14.50
N GLU A 63 5.47 -11.88 -14.59
CA GLU A 63 4.91 -11.37 -15.82
C GLU A 63 5.22 -9.88 -15.97
N THR A 64 4.81 -9.30 -17.10
CA THR A 64 4.96 -7.85 -17.35
C THR A 64 4.35 -7.04 -16.23
N ILE A 65 5.07 -6.04 -15.75
CA ILE A 65 4.65 -5.17 -14.64
C ILE A 65 3.31 -4.51 -14.96
N ASN A 66 2.34 -4.67 -14.04
CA ASN A 66 1.03 -4.01 -14.12
C ASN A 66 0.70 -3.19 -12.87
N ALA A 67 1.59 -3.18 -11.89
CA ALA A 67 1.36 -2.49 -10.62
C ALA A 67 2.66 -1.81 -10.17
N GLN A 68 2.56 -0.52 -9.82
CA GLN A 68 3.68 0.27 -9.32
C GLN A 68 3.25 1.10 -8.13
N THR A 69 4.08 1.13 -7.10
CA THR A 69 3.88 1.93 -5.88
C THR A 69 5.19 2.60 -5.49
N LEU A 70 5.15 3.92 -5.32
CA LEU A 70 6.25 4.63 -4.66
C LEU A 70 6.05 4.52 -3.15
N ILE A 71 7.06 4.05 -2.43
CA ILE A 71 7.01 3.82 -0.99
C ILE A 71 8.02 4.73 -0.30
N GLU A 72 7.55 5.53 0.64
CA GLU A 72 8.39 6.36 1.49
C GLU A 72 8.25 5.89 2.92
N ARG A 73 9.37 5.85 3.66
CA ARG A 73 9.36 5.49 5.08
C ARG A 73 9.41 6.77 5.91
N GLY A 74 8.47 6.89 6.83
CA GLY A 74 8.44 8.01 7.75
C GLY A 74 9.43 7.85 8.91
N SER A 75 9.34 8.75 9.88
CA SER A 75 10.26 8.79 11.02
C SER A 75 9.58 8.51 12.37
N THR A 76 8.27 8.34 12.38
CA THR A 76 7.54 8.08 13.63
C THR A 76 7.56 6.60 13.94
N VAL A 77 8.43 6.20 14.86
CA VAL A 77 8.57 4.80 15.27
C VAL A 77 7.70 4.55 16.49
N ARG A 78 6.96 3.43 16.48
CA ARG A 78 6.14 2.96 17.60
C ARG A 78 6.53 1.54 17.96
N CYS A 79 6.57 1.25 19.27
CA CYS A 79 6.80 -0.11 19.75
C CYS A 79 5.47 -0.69 20.21
N ILE A 80 5.06 -1.80 19.59
CA ILE A 80 3.82 -2.52 19.92
C ILE A 80 4.19 -3.98 20.15
N ASP A 81 3.88 -4.50 21.34
CA ASP A 81 4.19 -5.88 21.72
C ASP A 81 5.66 -6.27 21.46
N GLY A 82 6.58 -5.34 21.75
CA GLY A 82 8.01 -5.58 21.60
C GLY A 82 8.55 -5.47 20.19
N LYS A 83 7.71 -5.11 19.20
CA LYS A 83 8.14 -4.89 17.82
C LYS A 83 8.11 -3.41 17.48
N ALA A 84 9.08 -2.97 16.66
CA ALA A 84 9.11 -1.62 16.17
C ALA A 84 8.35 -1.51 14.85
N TYR A 85 7.43 -0.56 14.79
CA TYR A 85 6.67 -0.21 13.60
C TYR A 85 6.94 1.25 13.23
N VAL A 86 6.84 1.54 11.96
CA VAL A 86 7.02 2.89 11.45
C VAL A 86 5.95 3.18 10.41
N ASN A 87 5.62 4.44 10.23
CA ASN A 87 4.68 4.84 9.19
C ASN A 87 5.37 4.83 7.82
N TYR A 88 4.66 4.32 6.82
CA TYR A 88 5.04 4.38 5.42
C TYR A 88 4.00 5.19 4.66
N VAL A 89 4.45 6.01 3.73
CA VAL A 89 3.59 6.77 2.84
C VAL A 89 3.64 6.10 1.46
N LEU A 90 2.48 5.75 0.93
CA LEU A 90 2.36 4.92 -0.27
C LEU A 90 1.66 5.71 -1.37
N HIS A 91 2.30 5.77 -2.54
CA HIS A 91 1.79 6.48 -3.71
C HIS A 91 1.58 5.49 -4.87
N PRO A 92 0.40 4.85 -4.96
CA PRO A 92 0.15 3.92 -6.05
C PRO A 92 -0.04 4.67 -7.36
N LYS A 93 0.64 4.21 -8.41
CA LYS A 93 0.45 4.70 -9.77
C LYS A 93 -0.57 3.89 -10.56
N THR A 94 -0.96 2.75 -10.01
CA THR A 94 -1.94 1.82 -10.57
C THR A 94 -2.91 1.44 -9.45
N GLY A 95 -3.99 0.76 -9.77
CA GLY A 95 -5.02 0.41 -8.77
C GLY A 95 -5.38 -1.07 -8.78
N LYS A 96 -4.39 -1.97 -8.75
CA LYS A 96 -4.67 -3.40 -8.72
C LYS A 96 -5.19 -3.83 -7.35
N THR A 97 -5.97 -4.91 -7.33
CA THR A 97 -6.57 -5.43 -6.11
C THR A 97 -5.52 -5.67 -5.02
N HIS A 98 -5.75 -5.11 -3.85
CA HIS A 98 -4.87 -5.21 -2.68
C HIS A 98 -3.42 -4.80 -2.97
N GLN A 99 -3.20 -3.93 -3.96
CA GLN A 99 -1.84 -3.60 -4.44
C GLN A 99 -0.90 -3.20 -3.31
N LEU A 100 -1.32 -2.29 -2.45
CA LEU A 100 -0.47 -1.77 -1.37
C LEU A 100 -0.14 -2.86 -0.35
N ARG A 101 -1.12 -3.69 -0.03
CA ARG A 101 -0.97 -4.81 0.91
C ARG A 101 -0.02 -5.86 0.34
N VAL A 102 -0.19 -6.21 -0.94
CA VAL A 102 0.67 -7.17 -1.66
C VAL A 102 2.11 -6.64 -1.74
N HIS A 103 2.28 -5.39 -2.15
CA HIS A 103 3.61 -4.79 -2.28
C HIS A 103 4.35 -4.71 -0.94
N MET A 104 3.70 -4.25 0.12
CA MET A 104 4.32 -4.18 1.44
C MET A 104 4.67 -5.57 1.95
N ASN A 105 3.76 -6.53 1.82
CA ASN A 105 4.03 -7.91 2.23
C ASN A 105 5.20 -8.52 1.47
N SER A 106 5.33 -8.24 0.16
CA SER A 106 6.40 -8.79 -0.68
C SER A 106 7.79 -8.34 -0.22
N LEU A 107 7.87 -7.21 0.47
CA LEU A 107 9.12 -6.69 1.03
C LEU A 107 9.39 -7.22 2.45
N GLY A 108 8.56 -8.12 2.96
CA GLY A 108 8.67 -8.59 4.34
C GLY A 108 8.20 -7.56 5.36
N LEU A 109 7.39 -6.60 4.92
CA LEU A 109 6.86 -5.51 5.75
C LEU A 109 5.33 -5.52 5.71
N PRO A 110 4.66 -6.62 6.16
CA PRO A 110 3.21 -6.68 6.11
C PRO A 110 2.60 -5.57 6.97
N ILE A 111 1.52 -4.97 6.47
CA ILE A 111 0.84 -3.89 7.18
C ILE A 111 0.26 -4.42 8.48
N LEU A 112 0.42 -3.67 9.56
CA LEU A 112 -0.12 -4.03 10.87
C LEU A 112 -1.64 -4.20 10.79
N GLY A 113 -2.14 -5.31 11.34
CA GLY A 113 -3.56 -5.63 11.32
C GLY A 113 -4.05 -6.26 10.03
N ASP A 114 -3.15 -6.56 9.09
CA ASP A 114 -3.51 -7.23 7.85
C ASP A 114 -3.85 -8.71 8.13
N ASP A 115 -5.09 -9.08 7.88
CA ASP A 115 -5.58 -10.43 8.11
C ASP A 115 -5.58 -11.30 6.84
N PHE A 116 -5.08 -10.79 5.73
CA PHE A 116 -4.93 -11.52 4.47
C PHE A 116 -3.47 -11.82 4.11
N TYR A 117 -2.54 -10.97 4.54
CA TYR A 117 -1.13 -11.07 4.16
C TYR A 117 -0.24 -11.02 5.41
N PRO A 118 0.76 -11.88 5.53
CA PRO A 118 1.14 -12.96 4.62
C PRO A 118 0.18 -14.14 4.61
N ASN A 119 -0.65 -14.30 5.65
CA ASN A 119 -1.56 -15.42 5.80
C ASN A 119 -2.98 -14.94 6.08
N ILE A 120 -3.96 -15.70 5.60
CA ILE A 120 -5.35 -15.44 5.94
C ILE A 120 -5.58 -15.82 7.40
N VAL A 121 -6.01 -14.86 8.20
CA VAL A 121 -6.35 -15.02 9.61
C VAL A 121 -7.84 -14.84 9.76
N GLN A 122 -8.52 -15.87 10.28
CA GLN A 122 -9.94 -15.76 10.56
C GLN A 122 -10.15 -15.06 11.90
N ARG A 123 -10.92 -13.99 11.87
CA ARG A 123 -11.34 -13.27 13.06
C ARG A 123 -12.84 -13.38 13.21
N SER A 124 -13.31 -13.40 14.49
CA SER A 124 -14.74 -13.22 14.70
C SER A 124 -15.13 -11.83 14.19
N TYR A 125 -16.35 -11.75 13.68
CA TYR A 125 -16.82 -10.55 12.99
C TYR A 125 -16.88 -9.32 13.91
N ASP A 126 -16.89 -9.54 15.23
CA ASP A 126 -16.87 -8.50 16.26
C ASP A 126 -15.47 -8.30 16.92
N ASP A 127 -14.42 -8.89 16.33
CA ASP A 127 -13.05 -8.70 16.82
C ASP A 127 -12.43 -7.46 16.19
N PHE A 128 -12.35 -6.38 16.98
CA PHE A 128 -11.73 -5.11 16.57
C PHE A 128 -10.41 -4.85 17.30
N SER A 129 -9.79 -5.89 17.87
CA SER A 129 -8.58 -5.74 18.67
C SER A 129 -7.40 -5.16 17.91
N GLN A 130 -7.30 -5.45 16.60
CA GLN A 130 -6.24 -4.89 15.76
C GLN A 130 -6.79 -4.62 14.36
N PRO A 131 -7.26 -3.39 14.10
CA PRO A 131 -7.71 -3.04 12.75
C PRO A 131 -6.55 -2.94 11.77
N LEU A 132 -6.85 -3.06 10.48
CA LEU A 132 -5.87 -2.83 9.42
C LEU A 132 -5.39 -1.38 9.47
N GLU A 133 -4.10 -1.18 9.70
CA GLU A 133 -3.49 0.14 9.81
C GLU A 133 -3.09 0.67 8.44
N LEU A 134 -4.08 0.90 7.59
CA LEU A 134 -3.93 1.47 6.24
C LEU A 134 -5.05 2.47 6.01
N VAL A 135 -4.70 3.72 5.78
CA VAL A 135 -5.67 4.79 5.54
C VAL A 135 -5.36 5.54 4.26
N ALA A 136 -6.41 5.93 3.54
CA ALA A 136 -6.29 6.85 2.42
C ALA A 136 -6.10 8.26 2.99
N ARG A 137 -4.95 8.88 2.74
CA ARG A 137 -4.61 10.21 3.25
C ARG A 137 -5.04 11.32 2.34
N GLU A 138 -4.87 11.14 1.05
CA GLU A 138 -5.12 12.21 0.09
C GLU A 138 -5.64 11.63 -1.21
N LEU A 139 -6.58 12.34 -1.80
CA LEU A 139 -7.10 12.07 -3.13
C LEU A 139 -7.17 13.41 -3.87
N ARG A 140 -6.43 13.54 -4.97
CA ARG A 140 -6.45 14.71 -5.84
C ARG A 140 -6.90 14.29 -7.22
N PHE A 141 -7.81 15.07 -7.80
CA PHE A 141 -8.27 14.85 -9.16
C PHE A 141 -8.89 16.12 -9.70
N ASP A 142 -8.97 16.24 -11.02
CA ASP A 142 -9.71 17.31 -11.65
C ASP A 142 -11.18 16.91 -11.76
N ASP A 143 -12.08 17.80 -11.38
CA ASP A 143 -13.51 17.56 -11.47
C ASP A 143 -13.88 17.34 -12.94
N PRO A 144 -14.49 16.19 -13.30
CA PRO A 144 -14.82 15.90 -14.70
C PRO A 144 -15.92 16.81 -15.28
N VAL A 145 -16.66 17.52 -14.44
CA VAL A 145 -17.73 18.43 -14.88
C VAL A 145 -17.21 19.84 -15.02
N THR A 146 -16.48 20.35 -14.02
CA THR A 146 -16.03 21.76 -13.97
C THR A 146 -14.57 21.95 -14.39
N GLY A 147 -13.79 20.89 -14.39
CA GLY A 147 -12.34 20.96 -14.61
C GLY A 147 -11.56 21.50 -13.44
N GLU A 148 -12.21 21.82 -12.34
CA GLU A 148 -11.54 22.36 -11.15
C GLU A 148 -10.81 21.27 -10.39
N PRO A 149 -9.62 21.55 -9.81
CA PRO A 149 -8.93 20.59 -8.97
C PRO A 149 -9.68 20.35 -7.68
N ARG A 150 -9.77 19.09 -7.28
CA ARG A 150 -10.39 18.64 -6.03
C ARG A 150 -9.36 17.89 -5.20
N THR A 151 -9.35 18.15 -3.91
CA THR A 151 -8.44 17.48 -2.97
C THR A 151 -9.21 17.06 -1.73
N PHE A 152 -9.08 15.76 -1.38
CA PHE A 152 -9.62 15.20 -0.14
C PHE A 152 -8.45 14.75 0.72
N VAL A 153 -8.44 15.14 1.98
CA VAL A 153 -7.38 14.78 2.93
C VAL A 153 -8.01 14.16 4.17
N SER A 154 -7.50 13.00 4.57
CA SER A 154 -7.91 12.32 5.80
C SER A 154 -6.91 12.61 6.91
N LYS A 155 -7.42 12.92 8.10
CA LYS A 155 -6.63 13.13 9.31
C LYS A 155 -6.82 12.00 10.32
N VAL A 156 -7.38 10.87 9.90
CA VAL A 156 -7.57 9.72 10.77
C VAL A 156 -6.21 9.23 11.27
N PRO A 157 -6.00 9.13 12.59
CA PRO A 157 -4.72 8.68 13.11
C PRO A 157 -4.50 7.18 12.89
N LEU A 158 -3.23 6.78 12.75
CA LEU A 158 -2.81 5.40 12.73
C LEU A 158 -2.40 4.96 14.14
N GLY A 159 -2.69 3.72 14.44
CA GLY A 159 -2.37 3.10 15.71
C GLY A 159 -3.44 3.30 16.75
#